data_83b8fafe3fe24d04a1b61ac79fa57562
#
_entry.id   83b8fafe3fe24d04a1b61ac79fa57562
#
_cell.length_a   1.000
_cell.length_b   1.000
_cell.length_c   1.000
_cell.angle_alpha   90.00
_cell.angle_beta   90.00
_cell.angle_gamma   90.00
#
_symmetry.space_group_name_H-M   'P 1'
#
loop_
_entity.id
_entity.type
_entity.pdbx_description
1 polymer ?
#
loop_
_entity_poly.entity_id
_entity_poly.type
_entity_poly.pdbx_seq_one_letter_code
_entity_poly.pdbx_strand_id
1 'polypeptide(L)'
;MATNEEAPKTENGVVRRVVVAEDEAVIRLDIVEMLREVGYDVVGEAADGESAIRLAEELRPDLVVMDIKMPVLDGISAAERIAKARIAPVVLLTAFSQKELVERARDAGAMAYVVKPFTSNDLVPALEIALSRHAEIAALESEIADMTDRFETRKLVERAKSLLISSMGLSEPEAFRWIQKTSMDRRLTMREVAETVLEQIGSKK
;
A
#
# COMPACT_ATOMS: atom_id res chain seq x y z
N MET A 1 -6.72 -13.67 -42.52
CA MET A 1 -7.77 -13.27 -41.57
C MET A 1 -7.09 -13.30 -40.18
N ALA A 2 -6.72 -12.14 -39.68
CA ALA A 2 -6.14 -12.03 -38.37
C ALA A 2 -7.30 -11.99 -37.35
N THR A 3 -7.41 -13.03 -36.53
CA THR A 3 -8.29 -13.05 -35.37
C THR A 3 -7.72 -12.09 -34.33
N ASN A 4 -8.44 -10.99 -34.18
CA ASN A 4 -8.18 -10.03 -33.10
C ASN A 4 -8.65 -10.71 -31.79
N GLU A 5 -7.76 -11.39 -31.10
CA GLU A 5 -8.03 -11.95 -29.77
C GLU A 5 -8.04 -10.78 -28.78
N GLU A 6 -9.24 -10.35 -28.44
CA GLU A 6 -9.48 -9.36 -27.38
C GLU A 6 -9.00 -9.96 -26.06
N ALA A 7 -7.98 -9.35 -25.45
CA ALA A 7 -7.49 -9.76 -24.13
C ALA A 7 -8.63 -9.76 -23.11
N PRO A 8 -8.74 -10.79 -22.26
CA PRO A 8 -9.80 -10.90 -21.27
C PRO A 8 -9.75 -9.71 -20.31
N LYS A 9 -10.83 -8.95 -20.26
CA LYS A 9 -11.00 -7.83 -19.32
C LYS A 9 -11.34 -8.40 -17.94
N THR A 10 -10.56 -8.05 -16.94
CA THR A 10 -10.97 -8.24 -15.54
C THR A 10 -12.28 -7.49 -15.27
N GLU A 11 -13.08 -7.91 -14.29
CA GLU A 11 -14.45 -7.42 -14.04
C GLU A 11 -14.66 -5.90 -14.00
N ASN A 12 -13.56 -5.11 -13.88
CA ASN A 12 -13.56 -3.64 -13.89
C ASN A 12 -12.83 -2.99 -15.09
N GLY A 13 -12.43 -3.74 -16.12
CA GLY A 13 -11.75 -3.18 -17.29
C GLY A 13 -10.35 -2.61 -17.07
N VAL A 14 -9.76 -2.79 -15.88
CA VAL A 14 -8.41 -2.36 -15.54
C VAL A 14 -7.47 -3.56 -15.65
N VAL A 15 -6.48 -3.48 -16.52
CA VAL A 15 -5.44 -4.49 -16.65
C VAL A 15 -4.50 -4.37 -15.46
N ARG A 16 -4.37 -5.42 -14.65
CA ARG A 16 -3.50 -5.46 -13.47
C ARG A 16 -2.06 -5.76 -13.87
N ARG A 17 -1.14 -4.94 -13.38
CA ARG A 17 0.30 -5.05 -13.63
C ARG A 17 0.97 -5.95 -12.62
N VAL A 18 1.69 -6.97 -13.06
CA VAL A 18 2.30 -8.00 -12.20
C VAL A 18 3.80 -8.10 -12.44
N VAL A 19 4.58 -8.23 -11.38
CA VAL A 19 5.97 -8.67 -11.43
C VAL A 19 6.03 -10.14 -11.01
N VAL A 20 6.74 -10.96 -11.78
CA VAL A 20 6.96 -12.39 -11.51
C VAL A 20 8.41 -12.61 -11.12
N ALA A 21 8.65 -13.28 -9.99
CA ALA A 21 9.98 -13.65 -9.53
C ALA A 21 10.08 -15.19 -9.31
N GLU A 22 10.90 -15.83 -10.09
CA GLU A 22 11.13 -17.30 -10.09
C GLU A 22 12.51 -17.56 -10.71
N ASP A 23 13.37 -18.31 -10.05
CA ASP A 23 14.73 -18.57 -10.54
C ASP A 23 14.77 -19.59 -11.67
N GLU A 24 13.85 -20.57 -11.68
CA GLU A 24 13.73 -21.53 -12.77
C GLU A 24 13.03 -20.92 -13.99
N ALA A 25 13.81 -20.67 -15.06
CA ALA A 25 13.32 -19.98 -16.25
C ALA A 25 12.08 -20.64 -16.90
N VAL A 26 11.98 -21.97 -16.88
CA VAL A 26 10.84 -22.69 -17.46
C VAL A 26 9.60 -22.47 -16.62
N ILE A 27 9.70 -22.56 -15.28
CA ILE A 27 8.57 -22.32 -14.37
C ILE A 27 8.15 -20.86 -14.45
N ARG A 28 9.10 -19.92 -14.52
CA ARG A 28 8.81 -18.50 -14.70
C ARG A 28 8.01 -18.24 -15.97
N LEU A 29 8.41 -18.85 -17.10
CA LEU A 29 7.70 -18.72 -18.36
C LEU A 29 6.27 -19.24 -18.25
N ASP A 30 6.06 -20.41 -17.66
CA ASP A 30 4.72 -20.99 -17.46
C ASP A 30 3.83 -20.06 -16.61
N ILE A 31 4.37 -19.46 -15.55
CA ILE A 31 3.64 -18.49 -14.72
C ILE A 31 3.27 -17.26 -15.54
N VAL A 32 4.20 -16.72 -16.32
CA VAL A 32 3.97 -15.54 -17.16
C VAL A 32 2.89 -15.81 -18.21
N GLU A 33 2.94 -16.94 -18.90
CA GLU A 33 1.92 -17.33 -19.88
C GLU A 33 0.55 -17.48 -19.21
N MET A 34 0.49 -18.20 -18.09
CA MET A 34 -0.75 -18.39 -17.32
C MET A 34 -1.38 -17.04 -16.88
N LEU A 35 -0.56 -16.09 -16.43
CA LEU A 35 -1.04 -14.77 -16.03
C LEU A 35 -1.57 -13.95 -17.20
N ARG A 36 -0.86 -13.99 -18.33
CA ARG A 36 -1.27 -13.31 -19.58
C ARG A 36 -2.57 -13.88 -20.14
N GLU A 37 -2.75 -15.20 -20.12
CA GLU A 37 -3.98 -15.86 -20.58
C GLU A 37 -5.22 -15.41 -19.77
N VAL A 38 -5.05 -15.11 -18.48
CA VAL A 38 -6.15 -14.63 -17.63
C VAL A 38 -6.23 -13.09 -17.54
N GLY A 39 -5.45 -12.37 -18.36
CA GLY A 39 -5.58 -10.92 -18.58
C GLY A 39 -4.75 -10.04 -17.66
N TYR A 40 -3.75 -10.58 -16.97
CA TYR A 40 -2.75 -9.77 -16.26
C TYR A 40 -1.66 -9.28 -17.22
N ASP A 41 -1.12 -8.08 -16.96
CA ASP A 41 0.04 -7.53 -17.67
C ASP A 41 1.31 -7.81 -16.86
N VAL A 42 2.13 -8.75 -17.32
CA VAL A 42 3.42 -9.04 -16.70
C VAL A 42 4.43 -8.00 -17.15
N VAL A 43 4.69 -7.01 -16.28
CA VAL A 43 5.54 -5.85 -16.55
C VAL A 43 7.00 -6.07 -16.18
N GLY A 44 7.33 -7.13 -15.42
CA GLY A 44 8.71 -7.44 -15.04
C GLY A 44 8.89 -8.89 -14.62
N GLU A 45 10.06 -9.41 -14.89
CA GLU A 45 10.49 -10.78 -14.55
C GLU A 45 11.81 -10.71 -13.80
N ALA A 46 11.92 -11.45 -12.69
CA ALA A 46 13.13 -11.56 -11.87
C ALA A 46 13.52 -13.04 -11.66
N ALA A 47 14.79 -13.29 -11.45
CA ALA A 47 15.32 -14.61 -11.12
C ALA A 47 15.83 -14.72 -9.68
N ASP A 48 15.68 -13.66 -8.88
CA ASP A 48 16.10 -13.57 -7.49
C ASP A 48 15.32 -12.47 -6.74
N GLY A 49 15.38 -12.52 -5.41
CA GLY A 49 14.63 -11.59 -4.56
C GLY A 49 15.12 -10.15 -4.61
N GLU A 50 16.42 -9.88 -4.80
CA GLU A 50 16.94 -8.51 -4.91
C GLU A 50 16.46 -7.84 -6.20
N SER A 51 16.51 -8.59 -7.32
CA SER A 51 15.97 -8.11 -8.60
C SER A 51 14.47 -7.88 -8.55
N ALA A 52 13.74 -8.76 -7.83
CA ALA A 52 12.29 -8.59 -7.62
C ALA A 52 11.95 -7.31 -6.86
N ILE A 53 12.68 -7.00 -5.78
CA ILE A 53 12.50 -5.75 -5.01
C ILE A 53 12.75 -4.54 -5.92
N ARG A 54 13.88 -4.51 -6.64
CA ARG A 54 14.21 -3.41 -7.54
C ARG A 54 13.13 -3.17 -8.58
N LEU A 55 12.66 -4.24 -9.25
CA LEU A 55 11.57 -4.15 -10.23
C LEU A 55 10.26 -3.65 -9.60
N ALA A 56 9.94 -4.11 -8.39
CA ALA A 56 8.75 -3.65 -7.68
C ALA A 56 8.84 -2.15 -7.33
N GLU A 57 10.01 -1.65 -6.92
CA GLU A 57 10.25 -0.23 -6.64
C GLU A 57 10.15 0.65 -7.89
N GLU A 58 10.75 0.20 -9.00
CA GLU A 58 10.80 0.93 -10.28
C GLU A 58 9.44 0.94 -10.99
N LEU A 59 8.81 -0.21 -11.08
CA LEU A 59 7.61 -0.41 -11.90
C LEU A 59 6.30 -0.15 -11.14
N ARG A 60 6.32 -0.19 -9.79
CA ARG A 60 5.12 -0.05 -8.95
C ARG A 60 3.97 -0.91 -9.47
N PRO A 61 4.12 -2.24 -9.49
CA PRO A 61 3.09 -3.15 -9.97
C PRO A 61 1.89 -3.17 -9.00
N ASP A 62 0.75 -3.67 -9.49
CA ASP A 62 -0.41 -3.94 -8.64
C ASP A 62 -0.21 -5.16 -7.75
N LEU A 63 0.69 -6.10 -8.16
CA LEU A 63 0.91 -7.38 -7.49
C LEU A 63 2.32 -7.92 -7.81
N VAL A 64 2.88 -8.67 -6.86
CA VAL A 64 4.10 -9.47 -7.06
C VAL A 64 3.79 -10.93 -6.82
N VAL A 65 4.13 -11.80 -7.76
CA VAL A 65 4.10 -13.26 -7.63
C VAL A 65 5.54 -13.74 -7.48
N MET A 66 5.87 -14.45 -6.40
CA MET A 66 7.26 -14.72 -6.07
C MET A 66 7.45 -16.11 -5.50
N ASP A 67 8.43 -16.85 -6.03
CA ASP A 67 8.87 -18.10 -5.39
C ASP A 67 9.58 -17.83 -4.06
N ILE A 68 9.46 -18.77 -3.13
CA ILE A 68 10.16 -18.68 -1.84
C ILE A 68 11.65 -18.97 -2.00
N LYS A 69 12.00 -20.01 -2.77
CA LYS A 69 13.37 -20.46 -2.90
C LYS A 69 14.04 -19.83 -4.11
N MET A 70 14.72 -18.74 -3.90
CA MET A 70 15.50 -18.06 -4.93
C MET A 70 16.93 -17.79 -4.45
N PRO A 71 17.91 -17.67 -5.38
CA PRO A 71 19.27 -17.28 -5.04
C PRO A 71 19.36 -15.83 -4.59
N VAL A 72 20.49 -15.41 -4.05
CA VAL A 72 20.83 -14.06 -3.59
C VAL A 72 20.00 -13.64 -2.38
N LEU A 73 18.67 -13.53 -2.56
CA LEU A 73 17.70 -13.24 -1.50
C LEU A 73 16.47 -14.12 -1.68
N ASP A 74 16.06 -14.82 -0.62
CA ASP A 74 14.86 -15.64 -0.64
C ASP A 74 13.58 -14.81 -0.73
N GLY A 75 12.50 -15.42 -1.27
CA GLY A 75 11.25 -14.71 -1.52
C GLY A 75 10.53 -14.23 -0.25
N ILE A 76 10.71 -14.88 0.90
CA ILE A 76 10.11 -14.42 2.18
C ILE A 76 10.78 -13.11 2.61
N SER A 77 12.11 -13.05 2.55
CA SER A 77 12.87 -11.84 2.88
C SER A 77 12.58 -10.70 1.91
N ALA A 78 12.41 -11.02 0.61
CA ALA A 78 12.02 -10.05 -0.40
C ALA A 78 10.59 -9.54 -0.17
N ALA A 79 9.64 -10.44 0.12
CA ALA A 79 8.25 -10.09 0.44
C ALA A 79 8.16 -9.16 1.66
N GLU A 80 8.96 -9.41 2.70
CA GLU A 80 9.02 -8.56 3.89
C GLU A 80 9.44 -7.13 3.55
N ARG A 81 10.45 -6.96 2.69
CA ARG A 81 10.92 -5.63 2.25
C ARG A 81 9.87 -4.92 1.41
N ILE A 82 9.24 -5.61 0.44
CA ILE A 82 8.18 -5.07 -0.41
C ILE A 82 6.97 -4.64 0.43
N ALA A 83 6.54 -5.48 1.39
CA ALA A 83 5.41 -5.20 2.28
C ALA A 83 5.71 -4.02 3.21
N LYS A 84 6.90 -3.96 3.84
CA LYS A 84 7.32 -2.84 4.69
C LYS A 84 7.39 -1.51 3.94
N ALA A 85 7.83 -1.54 2.68
CA ALA A 85 7.87 -0.36 1.82
C ALA A 85 6.50 -0.02 1.20
N ARG A 86 5.46 -0.83 1.46
CA ARG A 86 4.09 -0.64 0.94
C ARG A 86 4.04 -0.48 -0.57
N ILE A 87 4.81 -1.29 -1.29
CA ILE A 87 4.94 -1.19 -2.74
C ILE A 87 3.78 -1.88 -3.43
N ALA A 88 3.57 -3.16 -3.11
CA ALA A 88 2.53 -4.01 -3.70
C ALA A 88 2.26 -5.22 -2.80
N PRO A 89 1.08 -5.86 -2.89
CA PRO A 89 0.84 -7.15 -2.26
C PRO A 89 1.72 -8.23 -2.89
N VAL A 90 2.12 -9.20 -2.07
CA VAL A 90 2.96 -10.32 -2.52
C VAL A 90 2.19 -11.63 -2.34
N VAL A 91 2.16 -12.43 -3.39
CA VAL A 91 1.72 -13.84 -3.36
C VAL A 91 2.95 -14.73 -3.50
N LEU A 92 3.16 -15.59 -2.51
CA LEU A 92 4.30 -16.50 -2.49
C LEU A 92 3.95 -17.84 -3.13
N LEU A 93 4.85 -18.36 -3.94
CA LEU A 93 4.79 -19.70 -4.48
C LEU A 93 5.70 -20.62 -3.63
N THR A 94 5.25 -21.81 -3.29
CA THR A 94 6.03 -22.71 -2.42
C THR A 94 5.90 -24.16 -2.84
N ALA A 95 7.00 -24.88 -2.84
CA ALA A 95 7.00 -26.35 -3.02
C ALA A 95 6.59 -27.11 -1.74
N PHE A 96 6.41 -26.41 -0.62
CA PHE A 96 6.20 -27.03 0.68
C PHE A 96 4.98 -26.44 1.40
N SER A 97 4.12 -27.34 1.89
CA SER A 97 2.98 -26.98 2.76
C SER A 97 3.37 -27.02 4.26
N GLN A 98 4.67 -26.89 4.60
CA GLN A 98 5.13 -26.93 5.99
C GLN A 98 4.62 -25.71 6.74
N LYS A 99 3.98 -25.96 7.89
CA LYS A 99 3.36 -24.96 8.74
C LYS A 99 4.29 -23.79 9.10
N GLU A 100 5.57 -24.09 9.35
CA GLU A 100 6.58 -23.11 9.69
C GLU A 100 6.87 -22.11 8.56
N LEU A 101 6.88 -22.56 7.29
CA LEU A 101 7.05 -21.67 6.14
C LEU A 101 5.84 -20.79 5.90
N VAL A 102 4.63 -21.31 6.12
CA VAL A 102 3.39 -20.55 6.02
C VAL A 102 3.34 -19.46 7.10
N GLU A 103 3.75 -19.79 8.34
CA GLU A 103 3.82 -18.81 9.44
C GLU A 103 4.85 -17.71 9.12
N ARG A 104 6.03 -18.05 8.65
CA ARG A 104 7.06 -17.09 8.23
C ARG A 104 6.58 -16.20 7.07
N ALA A 105 5.92 -16.77 6.06
CA ALA A 105 5.36 -16.02 4.94
C ALA A 105 4.31 -15.00 5.40
N ARG A 106 3.43 -15.40 6.30
CA ARG A 106 2.44 -14.50 6.91
C ARG A 106 3.10 -13.37 7.71
N ASP A 107 4.09 -13.70 8.55
CA ASP A 107 4.79 -12.73 9.40
C ASP A 107 5.64 -11.76 8.57
N ALA A 108 6.08 -12.17 7.38
CA ALA A 108 6.70 -11.32 6.37
C ALA A 108 5.72 -10.41 5.61
N GLY A 109 4.41 -10.53 5.88
CA GLY A 109 3.39 -9.68 5.24
C GLY A 109 2.93 -10.17 3.87
N ALA A 110 3.20 -11.43 3.49
CA ALA A 110 2.62 -12.03 2.28
C ALA A 110 1.10 -12.11 2.41
N MET A 111 0.38 -11.69 1.37
CA MET A 111 -1.09 -11.62 1.38
C MET A 111 -1.74 -12.97 1.09
N ALA A 112 -1.07 -13.82 0.32
CA ALA A 112 -1.46 -15.20 0.03
C ALA A 112 -0.24 -16.06 -0.30
N TYR A 113 -0.45 -17.36 -0.36
CA TYR A 113 0.52 -18.31 -0.89
C TYR A 113 -0.16 -19.39 -1.73
N VAL A 114 0.57 -19.98 -2.68
CA VAL A 114 0.11 -21.06 -3.55
C VAL A 114 1.14 -22.16 -3.52
N VAL A 115 0.68 -23.41 -3.39
CA VAL A 115 1.57 -24.61 -3.30
C VAL A 115 1.81 -25.18 -4.69
N LYS A 116 3.07 -25.40 -5.05
CA LYS A 116 3.50 -26.07 -6.30
C LYS A 116 3.29 -27.59 -6.19
N PRO A 117 2.81 -28.29 -7.25
CA PRO A 117 2.39 -27.75 -8.55
C PRO A 117 1.00 -27.12 -8.45
N PHE A 118 0.76 -26.06 -9.22
CA PHE A 118 -0.51 -25.34 -9.27
C PHE A 118 -0.98 -25.12 -10.71
N THR A 119 -2.22 -24.75 -10.83
CA THR A 119 -2.88 -24.38 -12.08
C THR A 119 -3.39 -22.93 -12.01
N SER A 120 -3.91 -22.38 -13.13
CA SER A 120 -4.58 -21.08 -13.11
C SER A 120 -5.76 -21.03 -12.13
N ASN A 121 -6.46 -22.16 -11.93
CA ASN A 121 -7.57 -22.27 -10.98
C ASN A 121 -7.13 -22.13 -9.51
N ASP A 122 -5.86 -22.40 -9.21
CA ASP A 122 -5.30 -22.24 -7.88
C ASP A 122 -4.68 -20.85 -7.70
N LEU A 123 -3.98 -20.38 -8.75
CA LEU A 123 -3.25 -19.11 -8.71
C LEU A 123 -4.21 -17.91 -8.73
N VAL A 124 -5.13 -17.84 -9.69
CA VAL A 124 -6.00 -16.67 -9.89
C VAL A 124 -6.79 -16.29 -8.64
N PRO A 125 -7.48 -17.21 -7.95
CA PRO A 125 -8.18 -16.86 -6.70
C PRO A 125 -7.25 -16.33 -5.61
N ALA A 126 -6.01 -16.82 -5.52
CA ALA A 126 -5.04 -16.33 -4.55
C ALA A 126 -4.60 -14.89 -4.88
N LEU A 127 -4.44 -14.55 -6.17
CA LEU A 127 -4.14 -13.19 -6.62
C LEU A 127 -5.29 -12.22 -6.28
N GLU A 128 -6.52 -12.60 -6.58
CA GLU A 128 -7.70 -11.77 -6.29
C GLU A 128 -7.88 -11.55 -4.78
N ILE A 129 -7.67 -12.57 -3.95
CA ILE A 129 -7.68 -12.43 -2.49
C ILE A 129 -6.57 -11.49 -2.03
N ALA A 130 -5.36 -11.60 -2.58
CA ALA A 130 -4.24 -10.73 -2.22
C ALA A 130 -4.52 -9.27 -2.56
N LEU A 131 -5.05 -9.00 -3.77
CA LEU A 131 -5.44 -7.66 -4.21
C LEU A 131 -6.54 -7.07 -3.33
N SER A 132 -7.59 -7.84 -3.06
CA SER A 132 -8.72 -7.40 -2.23
C SER A 132 -8.27 -7.06 -0.80
N ARG A 133 -7.48 -7.93 -0.16
CA ARG A 133 -6.94 -7.68 1.19
C ARG A 133 -6.03 -6.47 1.23
N HIS A 134 -5.18 -6.30 0.22
CA HIS A 134 -4.31 -5.13 0.15
C HIS A 134 -5.11 -3.83 0.04
N ALA A 135 -6.13 -3.80 -0.81
CA ALA A 135 -7.02 -2.65 -0.96
C ALA A 135 -7.78 -2.33 0.35
N GLU A 136 -8.26 -3.36 1.06
CA GLU A 136 -8.92 -3.19 2.36
C GLU A 136 -7.98 -2.60 3.42
N ILE A 137 -6.76 -3.13 3.53
CA ILE A 137 -5.75 -2.61 4.46
C ILE A 137 -5.39 -1.18 4.13
N ALA A 138 -5.16 -0.84 2.86
CA ALA A 138 -4.84 0.51 2.42
C ALA A 138 -5.98 1.50 2.73
N ALA A 139 -7.24 1.09 2.56
CA ALA A 139 -8.41 1.90 2.91
C ALA A 139 -8.49 2.17 4.43
N LEU A 140 -8.29 1.14 5.25
CA LEU A 140 -8.26 1.27 6.71
C LEU A 140 -7.11 2.17 7.20
N GLU A 141 -5.92 2.04 6.61
CA GLU A 141 -4.78 2.89 6.95
C GLU A 141 -5.03 4.36 6.59
N SER A 142 -5.67 4.62 5.44
CA SER A 142 -6.08 5.98 5.05
C SER A 142 -7.09 6.56 6.04
N GLU A 143 -8.08 5.78 6.46
CA GLU A 143 -9.07 6.22 7.45
C GLU A 143 -8.42 6.55 8.80
N ILE A 144 -7.49 5.71 9.26
CA ILE A 144 -6.72 5.95 10.50
C ILE A 144 -5.89 7.23 10.38
N ALA A 145 -5.23 7.46 9.24
CA ALA A 145 -4.44 8.67 9.01
C ALA A 145 -5.33 9.93 9.07
N ASP A 146 -6.51 9.89 8.42
CA ASP A 146 -7.48 11.00 8.44
C ASP A 146 -8.02 11.28 9.86
N MET A 147 -8.34 10.23 10.61
CA MET A 147 -8.79 10.36 12.00
C MET A 147 -7.70 10.97 12.89
N THR A 148 -6.46 10.53 12.72
CA THR A 148 -5.30 11.05 13.46
C THR A 148 -5.07 12.52 13.16
N ASP A 149 -5.12 12.92 11.88
CA ASP A 149 -4.97 14.33 11.46
C ASP A 149 -6.06 15.22 12.04
N ARG A 150 -7.32 14.77 12.01
CA ARG A 150 -8.45 15.49 12.64
C ARG A 150 -8.25 15.64 14.15
N PHE A 151 -7.76 14.60 14.83
CA PHE A 151 -7.50 14.66 16.27
C PHE A 151 -6.39 15.66 16.61
N GLU A 152 -5.27 15.61 15.88
CA GLU A 152 -4.16 16.55 16.09
C GLU A 152 -4.57 18.00 15.75
N THR A 153 -5.34 18.19 14.69
CA THR A 153 -5.90 19.51 14.34
C THR A 153 -6.78 20.04 15.46
N ARG A 154 -7.68 19.21 16.02
CA ARG A 154 -8.54 19.62 17.15
C ARG A 154 -7.72 20.04 18.36
N LYS A 155 -6.69 19.27 18.70
CA LYS A 155 -5.79 19.56 19.82
C LYS A 155 -5.03 20.89 19.63
N LEU A 156 -4.54 21.16 18.41
CA LEU A 156 -3.89 22.43 18.07
C LEU A 156 -4.87 23.62 18.21
N VAL A 157 -6.09 23.47 17.67
CA VAL A 157 -7.14 24.49 17.77
C VAL A 157 -7.52 24.78 19.22
N GLU A 158 -7.66 23.75 20.07
CA GLU A 158 -7.95 23.94 21.50
C GLU A 158 -6.82 24.70 22.23
N ARG A 159 -5.57 24.38 21.93
CA ARG A 159 -4.41 25.10 22.49
C ARG A 159 -4.36 26.55 22.00
N ALA A 160 -4.60 26.80 20.71
CA ALA A 160 -4.65 28.14 20.14
C ALA A 160 -5.79 28.96 20.76
N LYS A 161 -6.98 28.37 20.95
CA LYS A 161 -8.11 29.02 21.67
C LYS A 161 -7.70 29.45 23.06
N SER A 162 -7.11 28.54 23.85
CA SER A 162 -6.67 28.82 25.20
C SER A 162 -5.67 29.98 25.24
N LEU A 163 -4.80 30.07 24.24
CA LEU A 163 -3.80 31.13 24.14
C LEU A 163 -4.47 32.48 23.76
N LEU A 164 -5.43 32.51 22.84
CA LEU A 164 -6.21 33.68 22.47
C LEU A 164 -7.05 34.20 23.66
N ILE A 165 -7.66 33.31 24.42
CA ILE A 165 -8.39 33.63 25.63
C ILE A 165 -7.47 34.33 26.64
N SER A 166 -6.31 33.74 26.94
CA SER A 166 -5.39 34.29 27.94
C SER A 166 -4.67 35.56 27.51
N SER A 167 -4.40 35.73 26.21
CA SER A 167 -3.58 36.83 25.67
C SER A 167 -4.43 38.05 25.21
N MET A 168 -5.64 37.78 24.70
CA MET A 168 -6.51 38.79 24.10
C MET A 168 -7.81 39.00 24.89
N GLY A 169 -8.05 38.24 25.97
CA GLY A 169 -9.25 38.36 26.78
C GLY A 169 -10.55 37.94 26.10
N LEU A 170 -10.44 37.11 25.04
CA LEU A 170 -11.60 36.63 24.31
C LEU A 170 -12.34 35.56 25.11
N SER A 171 -13.65 35.45 24.92
CA SER A 171 -14.41 34.30 25.37
C SER A 171 -14.12 33.07 24.47
N GLU A 172 -14.40 31.89 24.96
CA GLU A 172 -14.17 30.64 24.17
C GLU A 172 -14.89 30.66 22.79
N PRO A 173 -16.18 31.06 22.68
CA PRO A 173 -16.84 31.16 21.38
C PRO A 173 -16.22 32.22 20.46
N GLU A 174 -15.68 33.31 21.01
CA GLU A 174 -15.02 34.37 20.23
C GLU A 174 -13.66 33.90 19.72
N ALA A 175 -12.88 33.21 20.53
CA ALA A 175 -11.60 32.63 20.13
C ALA A 175 -11.79 31.62 18.99
N PHE A 176 -12.78 30.73 19.08
CA PHE A 176 -13.11 29.81 17.99
C PHE A 176 -13.52 30.52 16.71
N ARG A 177 -14.43 31.48 16.79
CA ARG A 177 -14.86 32.28 15.63
C ARG A 177 -13.71 33.07 15.02
N TRP A 178 -12.78 33.57 15.82
CA TRP A 178 -11.59 34.24 15.32
C TRP A 178 -10.71 33.32 14.46
N ILE A 179 -10.44 32.08 14.95
CA ILE A 179 -9.68 31.08 14.18
C ILE A 179 -10.41 30.76 12.89
N GLN A 180 -11.71 30.47 12.96
CA GLN A 180 -12.53 30.11 11.81
C GLN A 180 -12.58 31.26 10.76
N LYS A 181 -12.80 32.48 11.18
CA LYS A 181 -12.85 33.65 10.29
C LYS A 181 -11.48 33.89 9.65
N THR A 182 -10.40 33.81 10.42
CA THR A 182 -9.03 33.97 9.89
C THR A 182 -8.69 32.87 8.87
N SER A 183 -9.13 31.65 9.10
CA SER A 183 -8.99 30.53 8.15
C SER A 183 -9.68 30.88 6.82
N MET A 184 -10.93 31.36 6.85
CA MET A 184 -11.68 31.75 5.65
C MET A 184 -11.06 32.95 4.94
N ASP A 185 -10.76 34.01 5.68
CA ASP A 185 -10.25 35.26 5.12
C ASP A 185 -8.87 35.10 4.46
N ARG A 186 -8.04 34.23 5.00
CA ARG A 186 -6.67 33.99 4.50
C ARG A 186 -6.54 32.73 3.63
N ARG A 187 -7.64 31.99 3.43
CA ARG A 187 -7.65 30.69 2.70
C ARG A 187 -6.64 29.68 3.27
N LEU A 188 -6.53 29.65 4.57
CA LEU A 188 -5.72 28.70 5.33
C LEU A 188 -6.62 27.65 5.98
N THR A 189 -6.07 26.51 6.33
CA THR A 189 -6.74 25.53 7.17
C THR A 189 -6.82 26.03 8.63
N MET A 190 -7.77 25.52 9.41
CA MET A 190 -7.82 25.83 10.85
C MET A 190 -6.56 25.39 11.60
N ARG A 191 -5.89 24.34 11.11
CA ARG A 191 -4.60 23.85 11.61
C ARG A 191 -3.51 24.91 11.43
N GLU A 192 -3.32 25.39 10.21
CA GLU A 192 -2.30 26.42 9.91
C GLU A 192 -2.53 27.72 10.69
N VAL A 193 -3.78 28.13 10.88
CA VAL A 193 -4.10 29.28 11.71
C VAL A 193 -3.76 29.01 13.17
N ALA A 194 -4.09 27.81 13.69
CA ALA A 194 -3.78 27.44 15.07
C ALA A 194 -2.26 27.37 15.31
N GLU A 195 -1.51 26.78 14.40
CA GLU A 195 -0.04 26.73 14.45
C GLU A 195 0.56 28.14 14.46
N THR A 196 0.10 29.03 13.57
CA THR A 196 0.53 30.43 13.52
C THR A 196 0.25 31.17 14.85
N VAL A 197 -0.91 30.96 15.46
CA VAL A 197 -1.25 31.54 16.76
C VAL A 197 -0.31 31.04 17.86
N LEU A 198 -0.03 29.74 17.88
CA LEU A 198 0.88 29.12 18.86
C LEU A 198 2.32 29.63 18.70
N GLU A 199 2.80 29.83 17.48
CA GLU A 199 4.12 30.37 17.20
C GLU A 199 4.26 31.86 17.58
N GLN A 200 3.31 32.71 17.14
CA GLN A 200 3.42 34.15 17.28
C GLN A 200 3.10 34.65 18.69
N ILE A 201 2.18 34.01 19.38
CA ILE A 201 1.74 34.43 20.71
C ILE A 201 2.42 33.60 21.80
N GLY A 202 2.68 32.28 21.52
CA GLY A 202 3.33 31.39 22.46
C GLY A 202 4.83 31.66 22.69
N SER A 203 5.52 32.26 21.69
CA SER A 203 6.94 32.64 21.78
C SER A 203 7.21 33.96 22.51
N LYS A 204 6.19 34.67 22.99
CA LYS A 204 6.30 35.96 23.69
C LYS A 204 6.24 35.84 25.22
N LYS A 205 6.47 34.67 25.78
CA LYS A 205 6.60 34.49 27.23
C LYS A 205 8.00 34.13 27.65
#